data_9421f121631a234c01556d2ed7dd62c5
#
_entry.id   9421f121631a234c01556d2ed7dd62c5
#
_cell.length_a   1.000
_cell.length_b   1.000
_cell.length_c   1.000
_cell.angle_alpha   90.00
_cell.angle_beta   90.00
_cell.angle_gamma   90.00
#
_symmetry.space_group_name_H-M   'P 1'
#
loop_
_entity.id
_entity.type
_entity.pdbx_description
1 polymer ?
#
loop_
_entity_poly.entity_id
_entity_poly.type
_entity_poly.pdbx_seq_one_letter_code
_entity_poly.pdbx_strand_id
1 'polypeptide(L)'
;MRHDLWAPVLLRAVVALVFAAVTVFWQQPSLTTGRWLMAFFLVGTGISAIFLQVRLNRREDVDLGASRSIPQSYGVLYVLGGALTAVVANSDWLLVLLCAVIMGLCGITELVLGMRFRREFPLGRDWSLCGVVTVFAAMGMVLVENLGTKAELGVAGGAAIVLGVSQLVAALSLRHDARAADGTGRGPERVA
;
A
#
# COMPACT_ATOMS: atom_id res chain seq x y z
N MET A 1 14.89 3.93 -18.38
CA MET A 1 13.76 4.79 -18.01
C MET A 1 12.80 4.18 -16.98
N ARG A 2 13.28 3.35 -16.04
CA ARG A 2 12.48 2.78 -14.93
C ARG A 2 12.60 3.61 -13.63
N HIS A 3 13.19 4.82 -13.73
CA HIS A 3 13.71 5.59 -12.61
C HIS A 3 12.67 6.15 -11.63
N ASP A 4 11.38 6.20 -12.00
CA ASP A 4 10.42 7.00 -11.23
C ASP A 4 9.40 6.21 -10.41
N LEU A 5 9.29 4.89 -10.60
CA LEU A 5 8.27 4.08 -9.91
C LEU A 5 8.70 3.59 -8.51
N TRP A 6 10.00 3.59 -8.22
CA TRP A 6 10.49 3.16 -6.90
C TRP A 6 10.04 4.08 -5.76
N ALA A 7 9.92 5.39 -6.03
CA ALA A 7 9.61 6.37 -4.99
C ALA A 7 8.20 6.19 -4.37
N PRO A 8 7.10 6.06 -5.14
CA PRO A 8 5.78 5.80 -4.54
C PRO A 8 5.70 4.43 -3.86
N VAL A 9 6.40 3.41 -4.37
CA VAL A 9 6.45 2.10 -3.74
C VAL A 9 7.21 2.17 -2.41
N LEU A 10 8.32 2.91 -2.36
CA LEU A 10 9.06 3.16 -1.13
C LEU A 10 8.24 3.95 -0.11
N LEU A 11 7.50 4.98 -0.57
CA LEU A 11 6.62 5.75 0.32
C LEU A 11 5.60 4.83 1.01
N ARG A 12 4.97 3.94 0.26
CA ARG A 12 4.02 2.95 0.81
C ARG A 12 4.70 2.02 1.81
N ALA A 13 5.90 1.54 1.50
CA ALA A 13 6.69 0.71 2.41
C ALA A 13 6.98 1.44 3.74
N VAL A 14 7.41 2.69 3.68
CA VAL A 14 7.69 3.51 4.87
C VAL A 14 6.44 3.71 5.70
N VAL A 15 5.32 4.09 5.10
CA VAL A 15 4.04 4.25 5.80
C VAL A 15 3.64 2.96 6.52
N ALA A 16 3.73 1.80 5.84
CA ALA A 16 3.39 0.52 6.42
C ALA A 16 4.34 0.12 7.58
N LEU A 17 5.65 0.30 7.41
CA LEU A 17 6.63 -0.05 8.45
C LEU A 17 6.54 0.88 9.66
N VAL A 18 6.32 2.17 9.48
CA VAL A 18 6.10 3.12 10.58
C VAL A 18 4.83 2.76 11.35
N PHE A 19 3.73 2.50 10.66
CA PHE A 19 2.49 2.05 11.29
C PHE A 19 2.71 0.75 12.06
N ALA A 20 3.36 -0.24 11.46
CA ALA A 20 3.66 -1.51 12.09
C ALA A 20 4.54 -1.34 13.33
N ALA A 21 5.59 -0.54 13.26
CA ALA A 21 6.45 -0.26 14.41
C ALA A 21 5.65 0.36 15.57
N VAL A 22 4.84 1.37 15.28
CA VAL A 22 4.00 2.02 16.31
C VAL A 22 3.04 1.02 16.93
N THR A 23 2.35 0.18 16.15
CA THR A 23 1.37 -0.78 16.67
C THR A 23 2.00 -1.89 17.51
N VAL A 24 3.23 -2.33 17.18
CA VAL A 24 3.96 -3.34 17.95
C VAL A 24 4.43 -2.81 19.30
N PHE A 25 4.95 -1.58 19.33
CA PHE A 25 5.50 -1.01 20.56
C PHE A 25 4.45 -0.36 21.47
N TRP A 26 3.28 -0.02 20.95
CA TRP A 26 2.22 0.60 21.75
C TRP A 26 1.36 -0.45 22.46
N GLN A 27 1.62 -0.64 23.75
CA GLN A 27 1.01 -1.75 24.50
C GLN A 27 -0.46 -1.54 24.90
N GLN A 28 -0.90 -0.30 25.08
CA GLN A 28 -2.26 0.04 25.50
C GLN A 28 -2.83 1.19 24.65
N PRO A 29 -3.15 0.96 23.38
CA PRO A 29 -3.77 1.98 22.56
C PRO A 29 -5.22 2.20 22.99
N SER A 30 -5.61 3.46 23.15
CA SER A 30 -7.01 3.83 23.27
C SER A 30 -7.70 3.78 21.91
N LEU A 31 -9.03 3.70 21.88
CA LEU A 31 -9.81 3.81 20.64
C LEU A 31 -9.44 5.09 19.85
N THR A 32 -9.24 6.21 20.53
CA THR A 32 -8.83 7.46 19.88
C THR A 32 -7.47 7.32 19.19
N THR A 33 -6.50 6.69 19.86
CA THR A 33 -5.18 6.43 19.26
C THR A 33 -5.28 5.46 18.09
N GLY A 34 -6.04 4.38 18.24
CA GLY A 34 -6.27 3.38 17.19
C GLY A 34 -6.89 4.01 15.94
N ARG A 35 -7.90 4.85 16.12
CA ARG A 35 -8.57 5.60 15.07
C ARG A 35 -7.61 6.48 14.27
N TRP A 36 -6.75 7.26 14.93
CA TRP A 36 -5.79 8.11 14.27
C TRP A 36 -4.66 7.33 13.59
N LEU A 37 -4.21 6.23 14.18
CA LEU A 37 -3.19 5.36 13.58
C LEU A 37 -3.73 4.68 12.32
N MET A 38 -4.95 4.13 12.36
CA MET A 38 -5.58 3.54 11.18
C MET A 38 -5.84 4.58 10.09
N ALA A 39 -6.30 5.79 10.46
CA ALA A 39 -6.47 6.88 9.52
C ALA A 39 -5.16 7.26 8.83
N PHE A 40 -4.07 7.40 9.59
CA PHE A 40 -2.72 7.65 9.05
C PHE A 40 -2.29 6.56 8.06
N PHE A 41 -2.47 5.30 8.42
CA PHE A 41 -2.11 4.17 7.57
C PHE A 41 -2.91 4.16 6.26
N LEU A 42 -4.23 4.33 6.33
CA LEU A 42 -5.11 4.35 5.17
C LEU A 42 -4.80 5.55 4.27
N VAL A 43 -4.73 6.75 4.82
CA VAL A 43 -4.42 7.97 4.07
C VAL A 43 -3.04 7.90 3.42
N GLY A 44 -2.02 7.49 4.17
CA GLY A 44 -0.65 7.34 3.66
C GLY A 44 -0.56 6.31 2.53
N THR A 45 -1.26 5.17 2.68
CA THR A 45 -1.37 4.15 1.63
C THR A 45 -2.08 4.71 0.39
N GLY A 46 -3.18 5.45 0.57
CA GLY A 46 -3.92 6.08 -0.53
C GLY A 46 -3.09 7.13 -1.27
N ILE A 47 -2.39 7.99 -0.55
CA ILE A 47 -1.49 8.99 -1.15
C ILE A 47 -0.40 8.30 -1.98
N SER A 48 0.20 7.22 -1.48
CA SER A 48 1.22 6.47 -2.21
C SER A 48 0.67 5.85 -3.50
N ALA A 49 -0.57 5.35 -3.47
CA ALA A 49 -1.25 4.80 -4.65
C ALA A 49 -1.55 5.88 -5.70
N ILE A 50 -2.04 7.06 -5.27
CA ILE A 50 -2.27 8.21 -6.15
C ILE A 50 -0.93 8.68 -6.75
N PHE A 51 0.13 8.74 -5.94
CA PHE A 51 1.45 9.11 -6.41
C PHE A 51 1.98 8.12 -7.47
N LEU A 52 1.79 6.82 -7.26
CA LEU A 52 2.10 5.78 -8.24
C LEU A 52 1.34 6.02 -9.55
N GLN A 53 0.05 6.33 -9.46
CA GLN A 53 -0.77 6.63 -10.64
C GLN A 53 -0.26 7.84 -11.44
N VAL A 54 0.09 8.94 -10.75
CA VAL A 54 0.65 10.13 -11.39
C VAL A 54 1.95 9.78 -12.14
N ARG A 55 2.77 8.89 -11.58
CA ARG A 55 4.00 8.42 -12.25
C ARG A 55 3.70 7.48 -13.43
N LEU A 56 2.70 6.62 -13.31
CA LEU A 56 2.25 5.74 -14.40
C LEU A 56 1.65 6.54 -15.57
N ASN A 57 0.90 7.59 -15.30
CA ASN A 57 0.30 8.43 -16.33
C ASN A 57 1.32 9.16 -17.21
N ARG A 58 2.52 9.39 -16.70
CA ARG A 58 3.64 10.00 -17.46
C ARG A 58 4.38 9.00 -18.33
N ARG A 59 3.95 7.72 -18.34
CA ARG A 59 4.56 6.64 -19.09
C ARG A 59 3.66 6.21 -20.24
N GLU A 60 4.19 6.29 -21.44
CA GLU A 60 3.54 5.82 -22.66
C GLU A 60 3.90 4.36 -22.96
N ASP A 61 5.00 3.86 -22.36
CA ASP A 61 5.52 2.50 -22.52
C ASP A 61 4.76 1.43 -21.72
N VAL A 62 3.82 1.84 -20.84
CA VAL A 62 3.00 0.93 -20.04
C VAL A 62 1.55 1.03 -20.50
N ASP A 63 1.11 0.05 -21.25
CA ASP A 63 -0.29 -0.06 -21.66
C ASP A 63 -1.09 -0.86 -20.63
N LEU A 64 -1.81 -0.18 -19.76
CA LEU A 64 -2.77 -0.75 -18.82
C LEU A 64 -4.20 -0.65 -19.36
N GLY A 65 -4.39 -0.12 -20.55
CA GLY A 65 -5.70 0.09 -21.18
C GLY A 65 -6.68 0.82 -20.25
N ALA A 66 -7.93 0.36 -20.21
CA ALA A 66 -8.99 0.90 -19.33
C ALA A 66 -8.67 0.77 -17.83
N SER A 67 -7.75 -0.13 -17.44
CA SER A 67 -7.36 -0.34 -16.03
C SER A 67 -6.35 0.70 -15.53
N ARG A 68 -5.90 1.63 -16.38
CA ARG A 68 -4.90 2.65 -16.02
C ARG A 68 -5.34 3.56 -14.88
N SER A 69 -6.64 3.84 -14.75
CA SER A 69 -7.20 4.70 -13.70
C SER A 69 -7.48 3.98 -12.37
N ILE A 70 -7.40 2.66 -12.32
CA ILE A 70 -7.76 1.87 -11.13
C ILE A 70 -6.89 2.23 -9.91
N PRO A 71 -5.54 2.39 -10.01
CA PRO A 71 -4.72 2.79 -8.86
C PRO A 71 -5.15 4.14 -8.26
N GLN A 72 -5.61 5.08 -9.08
CA GLN A 72 -6.14 6.34 -8.58
C GLN A 72 -7.46 6.12 -7.82
N SER A 73 -8.37 5.29 -8.34
CA SER A 73 -9.69 5.07 -7.75
C SER A 73 -9.58 4.45 -6.35
N TYR A 74 -8.79 3.38 -6.19
CA TYR A 74 -8.62 2.79 -4.86
C TYR A 74 -7.76 3.66 -3.95
N GLY A 75 -6.82 4.45 -4.49
CA GLY A 75 -6.04 5.42 -3.73
C GLY A 75 -6.95 6.51 -3.12
N VAL A 76 -7.90 7.04 -3.90
CA VAL A 76 -8.90 8.00 -3.40
C VAL A 76 -9.80 7.34 -2.35
N LEU A 77 -10.21 6.09 -2.56
CA LEU A 77 -11.03 5.36 -1.58
C LEU A 77 -10.28 5.18 -0.25
N TYR A 78 -8.98 4.86 -0.29
CA TYR A 78 -8.15 4.80 0.92
C TYR A 78 -8.05 6.15 1.63
N VAL A 79 -7.84 7.26 0.91
CA VAL A 79 -7.73 8.60 1.51
C VAL A 79 -9.05 9.02 2.15
N LEU A 80 -10.16 8.92 1.40
CA LEU A 80 -11.48 9.29 1.91
C LEU A 80 -11.92 8.38 3.05
N GLY A 81 -11.67 7.09 2.94
CA GLY A 81 -11.97 6.11 3.97
C GLY A 81 -11.15 6.33 5.24
N GLY A 82 -9.87 6.66 5.11
CA GLY A 82 -9.03 7.02 6.26
C GLY A 82 -9.48 8.30 6.94
N ALA A 83 -9.84 9.34 6.17
CA ALA A 83 -10.41 10.57 6.71
C ALA A 83 -11.75 10.32 7.41
N LEU A 84 -12.63 9.50 6.82
CA LEU A 84 -13.88 9.10 7.42
C LEU A 84 -13.65 8.34 8.74
N THR A 85 -12.72 7.40 8.76
CA THR A 85 -12.33 6.66 9.97
C THR A 85 -11.88 7.60 11.08
N ALA A 86 -11.05 8.61 10.76
CA ALA A 86 -10.58 9.60 11.72
C ALA A 86 -11.71 10.39 12.40
N VAL A 87 -12.79 10.67 11.67
CA VAL A 87 -13.87 11.52 12.16
C VAL A 87 -15.00 10.71 12.80
N VAL A 88 -15.38 9.58 12.18
CA VAL A 88 -16.63 8.87 12.49
C VAL A 88 -16.43 7.68 13.43
N ALA A 89 -15.26 7.04 13.45
CA ALA A 89 -15.03 5.86 14.29
C ALA A 89 -15.02 6.22 15.78
N ASN A 90 -16.17 6.11 16.43
CA ASN A 90 -16.38 6.42 17.85
C ASN A 90 -16.59 5.18 18.73
N SER A 91 -16.49 3.98 18.14
CA SER A 91 -16.52 2.69 18.83
C SER A 91 -15.58 1.70 18.11
N ASP A 92 -15.12 0.66 18.84
CA ASP A 92 -14.26 -0.38 18.28
C ASP A 92 -14.95 -1.06 17.08
N TRP A 93 -16.22 -1.41 17.22
CA TRP A 93 -17.01 -2.00 16.13
C TRP A 93 -17.03 -1.11 14.86
N LEU A 94 -17.22 0.20 15.02
CA LEU A 94 -17.28 1.11 13.87
C LEU A 94 -15.90 1.32 13.25
N LEU A 95 -14.84 1.31 14.07
CA LEU A 95 -13.46 1.33 13.61
C LEU A 95 -13.17 0.11 12.73
N VAL A 96 -13.48 -1.10 13.22
CA VAL A 96 -13.31 -2.35 12.48
C VAL A 96 -14.13 -2.35 11.20
N LEU A 97 -15.41 -2.00 11.28
CA LEU A 97 -16.29 -2.01 10.11
C LEU A 97 -15.75 -1.11 8.98
N LEU A 98 -15.41 0.14 9.31
CA LEU A 98 -14.88 1.08 8.33
C LEU A 98 -13.56 0.58 7.73
N CYS A 99 -12.63 0.17 8.58
CA CYS A 99 -11.32 -0.30 8.12
C CYS A 99 -11.45 -1.60 7.30
N ALA A 100 -12.25 -2.57 7.73
CA ALA A 100 -12.44 -3.83 7.04
C ALA A 100 -13.11 -3.63 5.66
N VAL A 101 -14.12 -2.76 5.57
CA VAL A 101 -14.76 -2.45 4.28
C VAL A 101 -13.78 -1.76 3.34
N ILE A 102 -13.07 -0.73 3.80
CA ILE A 102 -12.12 0.02 2.97
C ILE A 102 -10.97 -0.89 2.53
N MET A 103 -10.34 -1.59 3.46
CA MET A 103 -9.22 -2.49 3.17
C MET A 103 -9.67 -3.67 2.31
N GLY A 104 -10.86 -4.23 2.56
CA GLY A 104 -11.43 -5.32 1.77
C GLY A 104 -11.65 -4.93 0.31
N LEU A 105 -12.33 -3.81 0.06
CA LEU A 105 -12.58 -3.30 -1.30
C LEU A 105 -11.27 -2.96 -2.03
N CYS A 106 -10.37 -2.25 -1.37
CA CYS A 106 -9.08 -1.89 -1.95
C CYS A 106 -8.20 -3.11 -2.18
N GLY A 107 -8.16 -4.06 -1.22
CA GLY A 107 -7.40 -5.29 -1.32
C GLY A 107 -7.89 -6.20 -2.46
N ILE A 108 -9.20 -6.35 -2.63
CA ILE A 108 -9.77 -7.08 -3.77
C ILE A 108 -9.38 -6.40 -5.08
N THR A 109 -9.46 -5.07 -5.15
CA THR A 109 -9.08 -4.32 -6.34
C THR A 109 -7.60 -4.51 -6.68
N GLU A 110 -6.71 -4.42 -5.69
CA GLU A 110 -5.27 -4.69 -5.88
C GLU A 110 -5.01 -6.13 -6.31
N LEU A 111 -5.71 -7.09 -5.72
CA LEU A 111 -5.58 -8.51 -6.07
C LEU A 111 -5.99 -8.76 -7.52
N VAL A 112 -7.15 -8.26 -7.95
CA VAL A 112 -7.64 -8.40 -9.33
C VAL A 112 -6.68 -7.74 -10.31
N LEU A 113 -6.21 -6.54 -10.01
CA LEU A 113 -5.24 -5.82 -10.83
C LEU A 113 -3.91 -6.57 -10.92
N GLY A 114 -3.44 -7.06 -9.78
CA GLY A 114 -2.22 -7.86 -9.68
C GLY A 114 -2.30 -9.16 -10.48
N MET A 115 -3.40 -9.90 -10.40
CA MET A 115 -3.61 -11.12 -11.18
C MET A 115 -3.66 -10.84 -12.68
N ARG A 116 -4.35 -9.76 -13.09
CA ARG A 116 -4.50 -9.39 -14.49
C ARG A 116 -3.17 -9.01 -15.15
N PHE A 117 -2.32 -8.25 -14.44
CA PHE A 117 -1.06 -7.71 -14.98
C PHE A 117 0.19 -8.44 -14.46
N ARG A 118 0.04 -9.61 -13.85
CA ARG A 118 1.15 -10.36 -13.22
C ARG A 118 2.32 -10.67 -14.18
N ARG A 119 2.03 -10.87 -15.47
CA ARG A 119 3.03 -11.24 -16.48
C ARG A 119 3.52 -10.03 -17.28
N GLU A 120 2.73 -8.99 -17.36
CA GLU A 120 2.97 -7.86 -18.26
C GLU A 120 3.65 -6.68 -17.55
N PHE A 121 3.43 -6.58 -16.22
CA PHE A 121 3.91 -5.44 -15.44
C PHE A 121 4.74 -5.87 -14.21
N PRO A 122 5.93 -5.25 -13.99
CA PRO A 122 6.82 -5.63 -12.90
C PRO A 122 6.17 -5.61 -11.51
N LEU A 123 5.25 -4.67 -11.26
CA LEU A 123 4.53 -4.55 -9.98
C LEU A 123 3.30 -5.47 -9.88
N GLY A 124 2.94 -6.23 -10.91
CA GLY A 124 1.74 -7.08 -10.89
C GLY A 124 1.80 -8.16 -9.78
N ARG A 125 2.99 -8.72 -9.53
CA ARG A 125 3.19 -9.69 -8.44
C ARG A 125 3.03 -9.04 -7.07
N ASP A 126 3.57 -7.82 -6.91
CA ASP A 126 3.49 -7.07 -5.67
C ASP A 126 2.06 -6.65 -5.37
N TRP A 127 1.29 -6.21 -6.37
CA TRP A 127 -0.14 -5.92 -6.22
C TRP A 127 -0.94 -7.15 -5.80
N SER A 128 -0.65 -8.33 -6.37
CA SER A 128 -1.31 -9.58 -5.98
C SER A 128 -1.04 -9.92 -4.51
N LEU A 129 0.21 -9.83 -4.08
CA LEU A 129 0.60 -10.09 -2.70
C LEU A 129 -0.03 -9.07 -1.74
N CYS A 130 0.03 -7.79 -2.08
CA CYS A 130 -0.57 -6.73 -1.28
C CYS A 130 -2.08 -6.93 -1.15
N GLY A 131 -2.75 -7.25 -2.27
CA GLY A 131 -4.19 -7.51 -2.27
C GLY A 131 -4.57 -8.67 -1.36
N VAL A 132 -3.86 -9.81 -1.45
CA VAL A 132 -4.09 -10.97 -0.58
C VAL A 132 -3.90 -10.59 0.89
N VAL A 133 -2.77 -9.99 1.24
CA VAL A 133 -2.46 -9.63 2.64
C VAL A 133 -3.49 -8.64 3.18
N THR A 134 -3.90 -7.65 2.38
CA THR A 134 -4.89 -6.64 2.81
C THR A 134 -6.28 -7.25 3.01
N VAL A 135 -6.72 -8.18 2.14
CA VAL A 135 -8.00 -8.88 2.30
C VAL A 135 -7.97 -9.74 3.56
N PHE A 136 -6.90 -10.49 3.80
CA PHE A 136 -6.76 -11.28 5.02
C PHE A 136 -6.71 -10.41 6.28
N ALA A 137 -6.08 -9.25 6.22
CA ALA A 137 -6.08 -8.29 7.33
C ALA A 137 -7.49 -7.78 7.62
N ALA A 138 -8.25 -7.41 6.58
CA ALA A 138 -9.64 -6.98 6.72
C ALA A 138 -10.51 -8.06 7.39
N MET A 139 -10.39 -9.30 6.95
CA MET A 139 -11.08 -10.44 7.57
C MET A 139 -10.63 -10.68 9.00
N GLY A 140 -9.32 -10.63 9.25
CA GLY A 140 -8.74 -10.81 10.58
C GLY A 140 -9.21 -9.76 11.58
N MET A 141 -9.34 -8.49 11.16
CA MET A 141 -9.90 -7.42 12.01
C MET A 141 -11.34 -7.73 12.45
N VAL A 142 -12.18 -8.22 11.55
CA VAL A 142 -13.56 -8.61 11.87
C VAL A 142 -13.58 -9.78 12.87
N LEU A 143 -12.66 -10.73 12.75
CA LEU A 143 -12.59 -11.88 13.66
C LEU A 143 -12.15 -11.52 15.09
N VAL A 144 -11.38 -10.43 15.24
CA VAL A 144 -10.87 -9.98 16.54
C VAL A 144 -11.59 -8.77 17.11
N GLU A 145 -12.68 -8.34 16.48
CA GLU A 145 -13.46 -7.15 16.87
C GLU A 145 -13.80 -7.12 18.36
N ASN A 146 -14.19 -8.27 18.91
CA ASN A 146 -14.57 -8.39 20.34
C ASN A 146 -13.38 -8.38 21.32
N LEU A 147 -12.14 -8.35 20.80
CA LEU A 147 -10.92 -8.32 21.62
C LEU A 147 -10.38 -6.90 21.82
N GLY A 148 -11.05 -5.90 21.21
CA GLY A 148 -10.76 -4.47 21.36
C GLY A 148 -9.62 -3.94 20.50
N THR A 149 -9.44 -2.63 20.53
CA THR A 149 -8.54 -1.83 19.67
C THR A 149 -7.11 -2.40 19.58
N LYS A 150 -6.58 -2.99 20.66
CA LYS A 150 -5.23 -3.57 20.63
C LYS A 150 -5.10 -4.76 19.68
N ALA A 151 -6.10 -5.65 19.71
CA ALA A 151 -6.12 -6.83 18.84
C ALA A 151 -6.30 -6.42 17.36
N GLU A 152 -7.16 -5.46 17.11
CA GLU A 152 -7.42 -4.89 15.79
C GLU A 152 -6.15 -4.27 15.19
N LEU A 153 -5.46 -3.42 15.97
CA LEU A 153 -4.18 -2.85 15.57
C LEU A 153 -3.08 -3.90 15.42
N GLY A 154 -3.13 -4.96 16.21
CA GLY A 154 -2.20 -6.09 16.11
C GLY A 154 -2.33 -6.81 14.76
N VAL A 155 -3.57 -7.10 14.34
CA VAL A 155 -3.83 -7.71 13.01
C VAL A 155 -3.40 -6.78 11.89
N ALA A 156 -3.82 -5.51 11.93
CA ALA A 156 -3.44 -4.53 10.92
C ALA A 156 -1.91 -4.29 10.89
N GLY A 157 -1.26 -4.21 12.06
CA GLY A 157 0.19 -4.06 12.20
C GLY A 157 0.97 -5.25 11.68
N GLY A 158 0.50 -6.47 11.97
CA GLY A 158 1.09 -7.70 11.42
C GLY A 158 1.03 -7.73 9.89
N ALA A 159 -0.12 -7.39 9.31
CA ALA A 159 -0.26 -7.25 7.87
C ALA A 159 0.65 -6.14 7.31
N ALA A 160 0.75 -5.01 8.00
CA ALA A 160 1.60 -3.89 7.59
C ALA A 160 3.10 -4.23 7.61
N ILE A 161 3.57 -5.13 8.49
CA ILE A 161 4.94 -5.66 8.44
C ILE A 161 5.17 -6.37 7.10
N VAL A 162 4.29 -7.31 6.75
CA VAL A 162 4.41 -8.08 5.51
C VAL A 162 4.36 -7.15 4.28
N LEU A 163 3.39 -6.22 4.25
CA LEU A 163 3.26 -5.23 3.19
C LEU A 163 4.50 -4.33 3.10
N GLY A 164 4.96 -3.82 4.24
CA GLY A 164 6.09 -2.91 4.30
C GLY A 164 7.38 -3.55 3.83
N VAL A 165 7.68 -4.76 4.28
CA VAL A 165 8.88 -5.50 3.86
C VAL A 165 8.83 -5.85 2.38
N SER A 166 7.70 -6.38 1.89
CA SER A 166 7.57 -6.73 0.47
C SER A 166 7.69 -5.51 -0.45
N GLN A 167 7.05 -4.40 -0.09
CA GLN A 167 7.13 -3.14 -0.83
C GLN A 167 8.53 -2.50 -0.77
N LEU A 168 9.24 -2.64 0.36
CA LEU A 168 10.62 -2.17 0.48
C LEU A 168 11.54 -2.93 -0.48
N VAL A 169 11.43 -4.26 -0.51
CA VAL A 169 12.19 -5.09 -1.46
C VAL A 169 11.87 -4.72 -2.91
N ALA A 170 10.59 -4.56 -3.24
CA ALA A 170 10.16 -4.13 -4.57
C ALA A 170 10.73 -2.75 -4.95
N ALA A 171 10.69 -1.78 -4.04
CA ALA A 171 11.22 -0.44 -4.28
C ALA A 171 12.75 -0.45 -4.50
N LEU A 172 13.49 -1.23 -3.71
CA LEU A 172 14.95 -1.37 -3.84
C LEU A 172 15.33 -2.06 -5.15
N SER A 173 14.59 -3.12 -5.54
CA SER A 173 14.78 -3.80 -6.83
C SER A 173 14.55 -2.83 -8.00
N LEU A 174 13.44 -2.11 -8.01
CA LEU A 174 13.16 -1.09 -9.03
C LEU A 174 14.25 -0.01 -9.10
N ARG A 175 14.77 0.41 -7.96
CA ARG A 175 15.84 1.42 -7.90
C ARG A 175 17.17 0.86 -8.42
N HIS A 176 17.48 -0.39 -8.12
CA HIS A 176 18.69 -1.07 -8.62
C HIS A 176 18.64 -1.20 -10.14
N ASP A 177 17.52 -1.71 -10.69
CA ASP A 177 17.32 -1.87 -12.13
C ASP A 177 17.41 -0.52 -12.88
N ALA A 178 16.89 0.53 -12.24
CA ALA A 178 16.98 1.88 -12.75
C ALA A 178 18.44 2.34 -12.91
N ARG A 179 19.27 2.15 -11.89
CA ARG A 179 20.70 2.53 -11.92
C ARG A 179 21.52 1.69 -12.91
N ALA A 180 21.23 0.40 -13.03
CA ALA A 180 21.89 -0.47 -13.98
C ALA A 180 21.65 -0.03 -15.43
N ALA A 181 20.44 0.43 -15.75
CA ALA A 181 20.09 0.94 -17.06
C ALA A 181 20.86 2.23 -17.43
N ASP A 182 21.14 3.10 -16.45
CA ASP A 182 21.95 4.33 -16.66
C ASP A 182 23.43 4.03 -16.88
N GLY A 183 23.97 3.02 -16.17
CA GLY A 183 25.36 2.62 -16.26
C GLY A 183 25.72 2.01 -17.61
N THR A 184 24.78 1.30 -18.25
CA THR A 184 24.97 0.69 -19.58
C THR A 184 24.83 1.69 -20.74
N GLY A 185 24.23 2.86 -20.51
CA GLY A 185 24.11 3.95 -21.52
C GLY A 185 25.39 4.78 -21.72
N ARG A 186 26.38 4.67 -20.84
CA ARG A 186 27.70 5.25 -21.01
C ARG A 186 28.62 4.23 -21.71
N GLY A 187 28.42 4.05 -23.01
CA GLY A 187 29.41 3.36 -23.84
C GLY A 187 30.75 4.10 -23.80
N PRO A 188 31.89 3.39 -23.99
CA PRO A 188 33.19 4.02 -23.99
C PRO A 188 33.23 5.10 -25.07
N GLU A 189 33.43 6.38 -24.67
CA GLU A 189 33.84 7.41 -25.60
C GLU A 189 35.05 6.86 -26.35
N ARG A 190 34.89 6.74 -27.65
CA ARG A 190 36.01 6.39 -28.55
C ARG A 190 37.06 7.50 -28.40
N VAL A 191 38.13 7.14 -27.69
CA VAL A 191 39.36 7.89 -27.79
C VAL A 191 39.85 7.71 -29.24
N ALA A 192 39.69 8.73 -30.04
CA ALA A 192 40.31 8.88 -31.34
C ALA A 192 41.61 9.68 -31.22
#